data_388aeb67350c676e246d0be2e5c46781
#
_entry.id   388aeb67350c676e246d0be2e5c46781
#
_cell.length_a   1.000
_cell.length_b   1.000
_cell.length_c   1.000
_cell.angle_alpha   90.00
_cell.angle_beta   90.00
_cell.angle_gamma   90.00
#
_symmetry.space_group_name_H-M   'P 1'
#
loop_
_entity.id
_entity.type
_entity.pdbx_description
1 polymer ?
#
loop_
_entity_poly.entity_id
_entity_poly.type
_entity_poly.pdbx_seq_one_letter_code
_entity_poly.pdbx_strand_id
1 'polypeptide(L)'
;MSKLIEQLKRHEGVRTHAYKCSADYITVGVGRNIDQDGGLGLSDDEIDYLLANDIKRCKQELVALSWFVDLDEVRQDALINLCFNLGLTRLLGFRNAMAAMAEGDYEKAADEFLDSRWATQVGQRAIEVTNMIRSGSY
;
A
#
# COMPACT_ATOMS: atom_id res chain seq x y z
N MET A 1 -18.41 27.64 -4.58
CA MET A 1 -18.07 26.18 -4.64
C MET A 1 -18.34 25.45 -3.35
N SER A 2 -17.98 26.03 -2.19
CA SER A 2 -18.18 25.35 -0.91
C SER A 2 -19.65 25.02 -0.60
N LYS A 3 -20.57 25.95 -0.92
CA LYS A 3 -22.01 25.70 -0.71
C LYS A 3 -22.54 24.56 -1.59
N LEU A 4 -22.07 24.47 -2.82
CA LEU A 4 -22.44 23.37 -3.72
C LEU A 4 -21.87 22.05 -3.23
N ILE A 5 -20.64 22.05 -2.76
CA ILE A 5 -20.00 20.84 -2.20
C ILE A 5 -20.82 20.34 -1.01
N GLU A 6 -21.17 21.22 -0.09
CA GLU A 6 -21.97 20.84 1.08
C GLU A 6 -23.34 20.32 0.67
N GLN A 7 -23.98 20.96 -0.30
CA GLN A 7 -25.28 20.53 -0.82
C GLN A 7 -25.22 19.14 -1.42
N LEU A 8 -24.20 18.87 -2.27
CA LEU A 8 -24.02 17.56 -2.90
C LEU A 8 -23.74 16.47 -1.87
N LYS A 9 -22.93 16.78 -0.85
CA LYS A 9 -22.69 15.83 0.24
C LYS A 9 -23.99 15.48 0.99
N ARG A 10 -24.87 16.44 1.19
CA ARG A 10 -26.18 16.15 1.82
C ARG A 10 -27.07 15.33 0.91
N HIS A 11 -27.11 15.66 -0.38
CA HIS A 11 -27.98 14.95 -1.34
C HIS A 11 -27.53 13.52 -1.60
N GLU A 12 -26.23 13.34 -1.84
CA GLU A 12 -25.67 12.05 -2.26
C GLU A 12 -25.20 11.19 -1.09
N GLY A 13 -24.92 11.82 0.05
CA GLY A 13 -24.26 11.17 1.17
C GLY A 13 -22.76 11.08 0.96
N VAL A 14 -22.02 10.79 2.03
CA VAL A 14 -20.58 10.63 2.01
C VAL A 14 -20.25 9.22 2.47
N ARG A 15 -19.70 8.41 1.58
CA ARG A 15 -19.38 7.00 1.85
C ARG A 15 -17.89 6.77 1.64
N THR A 16 -17.23 6.33 2.70
CA THR A 16 -15.79 6.00 2.66
C THR A 16 -15.51 4.65 2.02
N HIS A 17 -16.51 3.78 1.98
CA HIS A 17 -16.39 2.44 1.41
C HIS A 17 -17.37 2.27 0.26
N ALA A 18 -17.03 1.39 -0.67
CA ALA A 18 -17.88 1.07 -1.79
C ALA A 18 -19.20 0.47 -1.31
N TYR A 19 -20.29 0.83 -1.98
CA TYR A 19 -21.62 0.30 -1.72
C TYR A 19 -22.38 0.20 -3.04
N LYS A 20 -23.49 -0.53 -3.03
CA LYS A 20 -24.38 -0.57 -4.19
C LYS A 20 -25.45 0.51 -4.04
N CYS A 21 -25.58 1.34 -5.07
CA CYS A 21 -26.62 2.37 -5.11
C CYS A 21 -28.00 1.73 -5.40
N SER A 22 -29.07 2.55 -5.41
CA SER A 22 -30.42 2.07 -5.68
C SER A 22 -30.58 1.39 -7.04
N ALA A 23 -29.72 1.74 -8.01
CA ALA A 23 -29.67 1.12 -9.34
C ALA A 23 -28.70 -0.09 -9.40
N ASP A 24 -28.21 -0.54 -8.26
CA ASP A 24 -27.33 -1.71 -8.10
C ASP A 24 -25.93 -1.53 -8.70
N TYR A 25 -25.44 -0.30 -8.83
CA TYR A 25 -24.08 0.00 -9.28
C TYR A 25 -23.15 0.25 -8.10
N ILE A 26 -21.91 -0.24 -8.21
CA ILE A 26 -20.87 0.00 -7.19
C ILE A 26 -20.51 1.49 -7.18
N THR A 27 -20.66 2.10 -6.00
CA THR A 27 -20.57 3.54 -5.81
C THR A 27 -19.69 3.84 -4.59
N VAL A 28 -19.01 4.98 -4.58
CA VAL A 28 -18.14 5.40 -3.46
C VAL A 28 -18.11 6.92 -3.36
N GLY A 29 -17.74 7.42 -2.20
CA GLY A 29 -17.58 8.86 -1.99
C GLY A 29 -18.91 9.59 -2.00
N VAL A 30 -18.99 10.65 -2.77
CA VAL A 30 -20.20 11.47 -2.92
C VAL A 30 -20.89 11.06 -4.22
N GLY A 31 -21.57 9.88 -4.20
CA GLY A 31 -22.34 9.39 -5.33
C GLY A 31 -21.52 9.03 -6.58
N ARG A 32 -20.21 8.74 -6.45
CA ARG A 32 -19.39 8.39 -7.61
C ARG A 32 -19.65 6.93 -7.99
N ASN A 33 -20.26 6.72 -9.15
CA ASN A 33 -20.43 5.39 -9.73
C ASN A 33 -19.08 4.92 -10.30
N ILE A 34 -18.47 3.92 -9.68
CA ILE A 34 -17.19 3.34 -10.10
C ILE A 34 -17.36 1.94 -10.69
N ASP A 35 -18.62 1.53 -10.95
CA ASP A 35 -18.91 0.21 -11.48
C ASP A 35 -18.28 0.03 -12.86
N GLN A 36 -17.79 -1.17 -13.13
CA GLN A 36 -17.22 -1.53 -14.42
C GLN A 36 -18.26 -1.37 -15.55
N ASP A 37 -19.54 -1.60 -15.24
CA ASP A 37 -20.63 -1.49 -16.19
C ASP A 37 -21.15 -0.05 -16.25
N GLY A 38 -20.51 0.78 -17.06
CA GLY A 38 -20.97 2.14 -17.35
C GLY A 38 -20.67 3.16 -16.29
N GLY A 39 -19.92 2.81 -15.24
CA GLY A 39 -19.49 3.76 -14.22
C GLY A 39 -18.38 4.68 -14.71
N LEU A 40 -18.20 5.79 -14.01
CA LEU A 40 -17.17 6.78 -14.31
C LEU A 40 -15.77 6.26 -13.96
N GLY A 41 -15.68 5.39 -12.95
CA GLY A 41 -14.40 4.89 -12.44
C GLY A 41 -13.59 5.98 -11.77
N LEU A 42 -12.27 5.86 -11.86
CA LEU A 42 -11.32 6.82 -11.32
C LEU A 42 -10.45 7.39 -12.44
N SER A 43 -10.15 8.68 -12.37
CA SER A 43 -9.20 9.32 -13.28
C SER A 43 -7.75 9.04 -12.84
N ASP A 44 -6.80 9.31 -13.73
CA ASP A 44 -5.38 9.08 -13.44
C ASP A 44 -4.90 9.88 -12.22
N ASP A 45 -5.33 11.12 -12.09
CA ASP A 45 -4.97 11.97 -10.95
C ASP A 45 -5.60 11.48 -9.64
N GLU A 46 -6.80 10.92 -9.71
CA GLU A 46 -7.44 10.29 -8.54
C GLU A 46 -6.69 9.03 -8.11
N ILE A 47 -6.28 8.19 -9.08
CA ILE A 47 -5.47 6.99 -8.82
C ILE A 47 -4.14 7.38 -8.18
N ASP A 48 -3.46 8.39 -8.71
CA ASP A 48 -2.18 8.88 -8.17
C ASP A 48 -2.34 9.40 -6.75
N TYR A 49 -3.42 10.11 -6.48
CA TYR A 49 -3.71 10.63 -5.14
C TYR A 49 -3.94 9.51 -4.14
N LEU A 50 -4.73 8.50 -4.51
CA LEU A 50 -4.96 7.33 -3.67
C LEU A 50 -3.65 6.58 -3.39
N LEU A 51 -2.83 6.39 -4.43
CA LEU A 51 -1.55 5.70 -4.30
C LEU A 51 -0.61 6.46 -3.36
N ALA A 52 -0.50 7.78 -3.52
CA ALA A 52 0.34 8.60 -2.65
C ALA A 52 -0.11 8.50 -1.18
N ASN A 53 -1.41 8.51 -0.93
CA ASN A 53 -1.96 8.34 0.40
C ASN A 53 -1.68 6.95 0.98
N ASP A 54 -1.76 5.91 0.15
CA ASP A 54 -1.48 4.54 0.57
C ASP A 54 -0.01 4.36 0.93
N ILE A 55 0.89 4.93 0.13
CA ILE A 55 2.34 4.92 0.42
C ILE A 55 2.61 5.64 1.75
N LYS A 56 2.02 6.82 1.94
CA LYS A 56 2.16 7.59 3.17
C LYS A 56 1.69 6.81 4.39
N ARG A 57 0.57 6.11 4.28
CA ARG A 57 0.04 5.28 5.38
C ARG A 57 1.00 4.14 5.72
N CYS A 58 1.51 3.44 4.71
CA CYS A 58 2.50 2.37 4.91
C CYS A 58 3.75 2.90 5.61
N LYS A 59 4.24 4.06 5.18
CA LYS A 59 5.40 4.68 5.80
C LYS A 59 5.15 5.06 7.25
N GLN A 60 3.98 5.63 7.56
CA GLN A 60 3.59 5.98 8.92
C GLN A 60 3.53 4.75 9.83
N GLU A 61 3.06 3.62 9.32
CA GLU A 61 3.05 2.36 10.06
C GLU A 61 4.48 1.86 10.34
N LEU A 62 5.35 1.96 9.33
CA LEU A 62 6.73 1.47 9.43
C LEU A 62 7.61 2.32 10.36
N VAL A 63 7.34 3.60 10.50
CA VAL A 63 8.15 4.46 11.40
C VAL A 63 8.00 4.09 12.87
N ALA A 64 7.02 3.25 13.23
CA ALA A 64 6.94 2.65 14.56
C ALA A 64 8.13 1.72 14.85
N LEU A 65 8.79 1.20 13.81
CA LEU A 65 10.02 0.44 13.94
C LEU A 65 11.18 1.43 14.06
N SER A 66 11.85 1.44 15.21
CA SER A 66 12.87 2.46 15.55
C SER A 66 14.01 2.54 14.53
N TRP A 67 14.35 1.42 13.89
CA TRP A 67 15.44 1.33 12.93
C TRP A 67 15.05 1.71 11.49
N PHE A 68 13.75 1.87 11.21
CA PHE A 68 13.30 2.12 9.84
C PHE A 68 13.80 3.45 9.29
N VAL A 69 13.77 4.51 10.09
CA VAL A 69 14.18 5.85 9.66
C VAL A 69 15.68 5.94 9.37
N ASP A 70 16.47 5.02 9.91
CA ASP A 70 17.92 4.97 9.71
C ASP A 70 18.32 4.23 8.43
N LEU A 71 17.38 3.56 7.77
CA LEU A 71 17.63 2.90 6.50
C LEU A 71 17.81 3.93 5.38
N ASP A 72 18.61 3.56 4.38
CA ASP A 72 18.68 4.30 3.13
C ASP A 72 17.31 4.29 2.43
N GLU A 73 17.12 5.25 1.53
CA GLU A 73 15.84 5.45 0.85
C GLU A 73 15.36 4.21 0.10
N VAL A 74 16.27 3.53 -0.61
CA VAL A 74 15.88 2.35 -1.41
C VAL A 74 15.40 1.21 -0.53
N ARG A 75 16.06 0.96 0.61
CA ARG A 75 15.62 -0.07 1.55
C ARG A 75 14.34 0.32 2.27
N GLN A 76 14.15 1.61 2.55
CA GLN A 76 12.84 2.09 3.02
C GLN A 76 11.76 1.80 1.99
N ASP A 77 12.02 2.10 0.72
CA ASP A 77 11.08 1.84 -0.37
C ASP A 77 10.73 0.36 -0.49
N ALA A 78 11.73 -0.51 -0.33
CA ALA A 78 11.52 -1.97 -0.34
C ALA A 78 10.54 -2.40 0.76
N LEU A 79 10.70 -1.88 1.97
CA LEU A 79 9.80 -2.20 3.08
C LEU A 79 8.41 -1.59 2.88
N ILE A 80 8.33 -0.40 2.30
CA ILE A 80 7.04 0.20 1.94
C ILE A 80 6.32 -0.67 0.92
N ASN A 81 7.03 -1.16 -0.09
CA ASN A 81 6.49 -2.07 -1.10
C ASN A 81 5.93 -3.35 -0.46
N LEU A 82 6.69 -3.94 0.46
CA LEU A 82 6.25 -5.12 1.20
C LEU A 82 5.03 -4.83 2.08
N CYS A 83 5.03 -3.73 2.79
CA CYS A 83 3.93 -3.30 3.64
C CYS A 83 2.66 -3.03 2.82
N PHE A 84 2.82 -2.41 1.67
CA PHE A 84 1.73 -2.17 0.72
C PHE A 84 1.09 -3.47 0.27
N ASN A 85 1.89 -4.48 -0.03
CA ASN A 85 1.41 -5.78 -0.52
C ASN A 85 0.83 -6.65 0.60
N LEU A 86 1.53 -6.73 1.73
CA LEU A 86 1.23 -7.68 2.81
C LEU A 86 0.38 -7.08 3.93
N GLY A 87 0.47 -5.78 4.14
CA GLY A 87 0.04 -5.14 5.38
C GLY A 87 1.09 -5.30 6.48
N LEU A 88 1.07 -4.41 7.45
CA LEU A 88 2.08 -4.39 8.52
C LEU A 88 2.08 -5.67 9.36
N THR A 89 0.90 -6.18 9.71
CA THR A 89 0.79 -7.38 10.55
C THR A 89 1.48 -8.59 9.94
N ARG A 90 1.23 -8.85 8.65
CA ARG A 90 1.88 -9.95 7.95
C ARG A 90 3.38 -9.72 7.77
N LEU A 91 3.77 -8.47 7.46
CA LEU A 91 5.18 -8.11 7.34
C LEU A 91 5.93 -8.37 8.65
N LEU A 92 5.38 -7.96 9.78
CA LEU A 92 5.97 -8.21 11.09
C LEU A 92 6.04 -9.71 11.44
N GLY A 93 5.21 -10.52 10.80
CA GLY A 93 5.26 -11.98 10.92
C GLY A 93 6.52 -12.60 10.35
N PHE A 94 7.23 -11.91 9.46
CA PHE A 94 8.55 -12.32 8.96
C PHE A 94 9.63 -11.99 9.99
N ARG A 95 9.58 -12.64 11.13
CA ARG A 95 10.38 -12.28 12.31
C ARG A 95 11.88 -12.29 12.06
N ASN A 96 12.38 -13.34 11.39
CA ASN A 96 13.81 -13.48 11.11
C ASN A 96 14.28 -12.42 10.12
N ALA A 97 13.50 -12.15 9.08
CA ALA A 97 13.81 -11.13 8.10
C ALA A 97 13.82 -9.73 8.73
N MET A 98 12.82 -9.43 9.55
CA MET A 98 12.73 -8.11 10.21
C MET A 98 13.84 -7.93 11.24
N ALA A 99 14.21 -8.98 11.99
CA ALA A 99 15.34 -8.93 12.90
C ALA A 99 16.65 -8.67 12.14
N ALA A 100 16.85 -9.32 11.00
CA ALA A 100 18.03 -9.12 10.16
C ALA A 100 18.07 -7.68 9.60
N MET A 101 16.92 -7.13 9.21
CA MET A 101 16.83 -5.72 8.80
C MET A 101 17.27 -4.78 9.92
N ALA A 102 16.79 -5.03 11.14
CA ALA A 102 17.14 -4.23 12.31
C ALA A 102 18.63 -4.27 12.62
N GLU A 103 19.28 -5.40 12.38
CA GLU A 103 20.72 -5.59 12.59
C GLU A 103 21.59 -5.08 11.44
N GLY A 104 20.99 -4.73 10.31
CA GLY A 104 21.72 -4.35 9.11
C GLY A 104 22.28 -5.53 8.32
N ASP A 105 21.82 -6.74 8.60
CA ASP A 105 22.18 -7.94 7.84
C ASP A 105 21.23 -8.12 6.67
N TYR A 106 21.46 -7.36 5.61
CA TYR A 106 20.53 -7.30 4.48
C TYR A 106 20.57 -8.55 3.60
N GLU A 107 21.70 -9.23 3.53
CA GLU A 107 21.78 -10.54 2.84
C GLU A 107 20.86 -11.56 3.51
N LYS A 108 20.95 -11.66 4.83
CA LYS A 108 20.10 -12.57 5.60
C LYS A 108 18.64 -12.18 5.49
N ALA A 109 18.34 -10.88 5.58
CA ALA A 109 16.96 -10.40 5.46
C ALA A 109 16.36 -10.79 4.11
N ALA A 110 17.08 -10.58 3.03
CA ALA A 110 16.63 -10.94 1.68
C ALA A 110 16.41 -12.46 1.55
N ASP A 111 17.34 -13.26 2.06
CA ASP A 111 17.22 -14.72 2.03
C ASP A 111 15.97 -15.20 2.80
N GLU A 112 15.72 -14.61 3.97
CA GLU A 112 14.54 -14.96 4.77
C GLU A 112 13.23 -14.59 4.10
N PHE A 113 13.16 -13.43 3.43
CA PHE A 113 11.98 -13.07 2.64
C PHE A 113 11.77 -14.03 1.46
N LEU A 114 12.84 -14.42 0.77
CA LEU A 114 12.75 -15.35 -0.35
C LEU A 114 12.34 -16.77 0.07
N ASP A 115 12.69 -17.18 1.27
CA ASP A 115 12.32 -18.48 1.82
C ASP A 115 10.92 -18.40 2.45
N SER A 116 9.91 -18.12 1.62
CA SER A 116 8.55 -17.95 2.11
C SER A 116 7.52 -18.27 1.02
N ARG A 117 6.29 -18.54 1.46
CA ARG A 117 5.14 -18.72 0.56
C ARG A 117 4.86 -17.44 -0.23
N TRP A 118 5.04 -16.30 0.41
CA TRP A 118 4.86 -15.02 -0.25
C TRP A 118 5.73 -14.91 -1.50
N ALA A 119 7.02 -15.26 -1.38
CA ALA A 119 7.94 -15.21 -2.51
C ALA A 119 7.47 -16.07 -3.69
N THR A 120 6.95 -17.26 -3.39
CA THR A 120 6.39 -18.14 -4.42
C THR A 120 5.13 -17.54 -5.06
N GLN A 121 4.26 -16.93 -4.26
CA GLN A 121 3.01 -16.35 -4.73
C GLN A 121 3.22 -15.13 -5.64
N VAL A 122 4.16 -14.26 -5.31
CA VAL A 122 4.37 -13.00 -6.05
C VAL A 122 5.47 -13.10 -7.12
N GLY A 123 6.28 -14.15 -7.12
CA GLY A 123 7.27 -14.44 -8.16
C GLY A 123 8.29 -13.32 -8.35
N GLN A 124 8.30 -12.69 -9.51
CA GLN A 124 9.30 -11.68 -9.89
C GLN A 124 9.32 -10.48 -8.92
N ARG A 125 8.20 -10.12 -8.33
CA ARG A 125 8.14 -9.05 -7.33
C ARG A 125 9.06 -9.36 -6.13
N ALA A 126 9.08 -10.61 -5.67
CA ALA A 126 9.93 -11.01 -4.56
C ALA A 126 11.41 -10.85 -4.91
N ILE A 127 11.81 -11.25 -6.11
CA ILE A 127 13.18 -11.13 -6.59
C ILE A 127 13.58 -9.66 -6.65
N GLU A 128 12.76 -8.82 -7.21
CA GLU A 128 13.02 -7.39 -7.37
C GLU A 128 13.16 -6.69 -6.02
N VAL A 129 12.22 -6.90 -5.12
CA VAL A 129 12.21 -6.25 -3.80
C VAL A 129 13.38 -6.74 -2.94
N THR A 130 13.68 -8.04 -2.96
CA THR A 130 14.81 -8.58 -2.19
C THR A 130 16.16 -8.12 -2.75
N ASN A 131 16.27 -7.90 -4.06
CA ASN A 131 17.48 -7.29 -4.65
C ASN A 131 17.67 -5.86 -4.15
N MET A 132 16.61 -5.08 -4.01
CA MET A 132 16.68 -3.75 -3.41
C MET A 132 17.19 -3.81 -1.96
N ILE A 133 16.73 -4.80 -1.21
CA ILE A 133 17.18 -5.00 0.18
C ILE A 133 18.67 -5.35 0.21
N ARG A 134 19.13 -6.26 -0.65
CA ARG A 134 20.55 -6.65 -0.70
C ARG A 134 21.47 -5.50 -1.06
N SER A 135 21.13 -4.82 -2.15
CA SER A 135 22.05 -3.87 -2.80
C SER A 135 21.88 -2.42 -2.33
N GLY A 136 20.69 -2.04 -1.83
CA GLY A 136 20.38 -0.64 -1.58
C GLY A 136 20.21 0.18 -2.86
N SER A 137 19.92 -0.49 -3.98
CA SER A 137 19.64 0.15 -5.28
C SER A 137 18.50 -0.53 -5.99
N TYR A 138 17.85 0.20 -6.88
CA TYR A 138 16.77 -0.34 -7.71
C TYR A 138 17.29 -1.30 -8.77
#